data_e0cb75104ff343032a63b31ca83dc792
#
_entry.id   e0cb75104ff343032a63b31ca83dc792
#
_cell.length_a   1.000
_cell.length_b   1.000
_cell.length_c   1.000
_cell.angle_alpha   90.00
_cell.angle_beta   90.00
_cell.angle_gamma   90.00
#
_symmetry.space_group_name_H-M   'P 1'
#
loop_
_entity.id
_entity.type
_entity.pdbx_description
1 polymer ?
#
loop_
_entity_poly.entity_id
_entity_poly.type
_entity_poly.pdbx_seq_one_letter_code
_entity_poly.pdbx_strand_id
1 'polypeptide(L)'
;MEVKLRVADPAGNITIFVTSPVERNLYAKVANELLAIKEFRGEQVGFIERHEDGSSHMEMMGGEFCGNATRSFGYLLGKEQESKDAYKKTVTVDVSGSSEKLDVEVDYEAGTSKTMMPLPEKIEEVETAQYGSYPMVVFDGINHVI
;
A
#
# COMPACT_ATOMS: atom_id res chain seq x y z
N MET A 1 17.24 -11.92 11.87
CA MET A 1 16.25 -12.38 10.86
C MET A 1 16.64 -11.74 9.54
N GLU A 2 16.65 -12.49 8.47
CA GLU A 2 16.91 -11.98 7.12
C GLU A 2 15.57 -11.79 6.41
N VAL A 3 15.36 -10.62 5.80
CA VAL A 3 14.15 -10.32 5.05
C VAL A 3 14.51 -9.88 3.63
N LYS A 4 13.68 -10.24 2.66
CA LYS A 4 13.80 -9.77 1.27
C LYS A 4 12.95 -8.53 1.09
N LEU A 5 13.50 -7.54 0.42
CA LEU A 5 12.88 -6.24 0.26
C LEU A 5 12.73 -5.83 -1.21
N ARG A 6 11.73 -5.01 -1.47
CA ARG A 6 11.61 -4.14 -2.64
C ARG A 6 11.31 -2.73 -2.16
N VAL A 7 11.91 -1.74 -2.78
CA VAL A 7 11.63 -0.33 -2.47
C VAL A 7 10.99 0.31 -3.68
N ALA A 8 9.87 0.98 -3.48
CA ALA A 8 9.19 1.74 -4.50
C ALA A 8 9.12 3.21 -4.10
N ASP A 9 9.33 4.09 -5.07
CA ASP A 9 9.20 5.54 -4.91
C ASP A 9 8.04 6.05 -5.78
N PRO A 10 6.81 6.00 -5.29
CA PRO A 10 5.67 6.54 -6.00
C PRO A 10 5.55 8.06 -5.78
N ALA A 11 6.41 8.83 -6.46
CA ALA A 11 6.45 10.29 -6.40
C ALA A 11 6.78 10.85 -4.99
N GLY A 12 7.78 10.27 -4.33
CA GLY A 12 8.35 10.77 -3.08
C GLY A 12 7.82 10.11 -1.81
N ASN A 13 6.69 9.38 -1.85
CA ASN A 13 6.17 8.64 -0.69
C ASN A 13 6.71 7.20 -0.69
N ILE A 14 7.96 7.05 -0.27
CA ILE A 14 8.72 5.81 -0.41
C ILE A 14 8.14 4.68 0.44
N THR A 15 7.80 3.58 -0.21
CA THR A 15 7.29 2.37 0.42
C THR A 15 8.33 1.25 0.37
N ILE A 16 8.62 0.66 1.52
CA ILE A 16 9.45 -0.54 1.64
C ILE A 16 8.52 -1.75 1.68
N PHE A 17 8.58 -2.62 0.68
CA PHE A 17 7.86 -3.88 0.66
C PHE A 17 8.73 -5.01 1.22
N VAL A 18 8.25 -5.68 2.25
CA VAL A 18 8.81 -6.94 2.74
C VAL A 18 8.17 -8.08 1.95
N THR A 19 8.98 -8.82 1.18
CA THR A 19 8.51 -9.85 0.24
C THR A 19 8.76 -11.27 0.71
N SER A 20 9.52 -11.45 1.79
CA SER A 20 9.69 -12.74 2.48
C SER A 20 8.65 -12.87 3.60
N PRO A 21 8.25 -14.11 3.96
CA PRO A 21 7.32 -14.32 5.05
C PRO A 21 7.82 -13.74 6.38
N VAL A 22 6.94 -13.04 7.07
CA VAL A 22 7.15 -12.52 8.43
C VAL A 22 5.86 -12.77 9.22
N GLU A 23 5.99 -13.18 10.47
CA GLU A 23 4.83 -13.34 11.35
C GLU A 23 4.18 -11.97 11.64
N ARG A 24 2.86 -11.86 11.57
CA ARG A 24 2.14 -10.58 11.74
C ARG A 24 2.45 -9.87 13.06
N ASN A 25 2.68 -10.62 14.15
CA ASN A 25 3.06 -10.07 15.45
C ASN A 25 4.44 -9.38 15.46
N LEU A 26 5.25 -9.59 14.41
CA LEU A 26 6.56 -8.95 14.24
C LEU A 26 6.52 -7.74 13.29
N TYR A 27 5.38 -7.46 12.63
CA TYR A 27 5.29 -6.39 11.63
C TYR A 27 5.72 -5.04 12.16
N ALA A 28 5.19 -4.61 13.31
CA ALA A 28 5.56 -3.33 13.90
C ALA A 28 7.07 -3.25 14.22
N LYS A 29 7.66 -4.33 14.72
CA LYS A 29 9.10 -4.37 15.02
C LYS A 29 9.93 -4.27 13.74
N VAL A 30 9.64 -5.10 12.75
CA VAL A 30 10.36 -5.13 11.47
C VAL A 30 10.21 -3.80 10.74
N ALA A 31 9.01 -3.23 10.72
CA ALA A 31 8.76 -1.93 10.10
C ALA A 31 9.59 -0.83 10.74
N ASN A 32 9.62 -0.75 12.08
CA ASN A 32 10.41 0.25 12.79
C ASN A 32 11.92 0.11 12.52
N GLU A 33 12.43 -1.10 12.46
CA GLU A 33 13.84 -1.35 12.11
C GLU A 33 14.16 -0.92 10.68
N LEU A 34 13.27 -1.20 9.71
CA LEU A 34 13.45 -0.81 8.32
C LEU A 34 13.36 0.71 8.11
N LEU A 35 12.40 1.38 8.77
CA LEU A 35 12.25 2.83 8.69
C LEU A 35 13.42 3.58 9.34
N ALA A 36 14.15 2.95 10.28
CA ALA A 36 15.36 3.51 10.87
C ALA A 36 16.56 3.51 9.91
N ILE A 37 16.51 2.73 8.81
CA ILE A 37 17.57 2.67 7.79
C ILE A 37 17.46 3.88 6.86
N LYS A 38 18.27 4.90 7.10
CA LYS A 38 18.20 6.19 6.40
C LYS A 38 18.43 6.08 4.89
N GLU A 39 19.19 5.10 4.45
CA GLU A 39 19.49 4.84 3.05
C GLU A 39 18.25 4.54 2.21
N PHE A 40 17.24 3.89 2.80
CA PHE A 40 15.99 3.61 2.13
C PHE A 40 15.08 4.83 2.02
N ARG A 41 15.23 5.80 2.91
CA ARG A 41 14.33 6.97 3.02
C ARG A 41 12.85 6.57 3.03
N GLY A 42 12.57 5.38 3.60
CA GLY A 42 11.22 4.82 3.67
C GLY A 42 10.33 5.65 4.58
N GLU A 43 9.08 5.84 4.17
CA GLU A 43 8.05 6.53 4.95
C GLU A 43 7.02 5.55 5.50
N GLN A 44 6.92 4.36 4.87
CA GLN A 44 5.98 3.33 5.23
C GLN A 44 6.48 1.95 4.82
N VAL A 45 5.92 0.91 5.45
CA VAL A 45 6.25 -0.48 5.17
C VAL A 45 4.98 -1.27 4.87
N GLY A 46 5.01 -2.03 3.77
CA GLY A 46 3.99 -3.00 3.40
C GLY A 46 4.57 -4.42 3.42
N PHE A 47 3.82 -5.38 3.93
CA PHE A 47 4.18 -6.78 3.97
C PHE A 47 3.39 -7.54 2.92
N ILE A 48 4.08 -8.23 2.01
CA ILE A 48 3.44 -9.02 0.96
C ILE A 48 3.28 -10.46 1.45
N GLU A 49 2.05 -10.81 1.73
CA GLU A 49 1.65 -12.17 2.11
C GLU A 49 1.29 -12.94 0.85
N ARG A 50 1.92 -14.10 0.66
CA ARG A 50 1.62 -15.00 -0.46
C ARG A 50 0.88 -16.20 0.05
N HIS A 51 -0.24 -16.52 -0.57
CA HIS A 51 -1.09 -17.65 -0.21
C HIS A 51 -0.80 -18.86 -1.10
N GLU A 52 -1.17 -20.05 -0.61
CA GLU A 52 -0.96 -21.32 -1.32
C GLU A 52 -1.71 -21.38 -2.67
N ASP A 53 -2.83 -20.68 -2.80
CA ASP A 53 -3.60 -20.56 -4.04
C ASP A 53 -2.96 -19.65 -5.10
N GLY A 54 -1.80 -19.08 -4.80
CA GLY A 54 -1.07 -18.13 -5.66
C GLY A 54 -1.53 -16.69 -5.56
N SER A 55 -2.56 -16.38 -4.76
CA SER A 55 -2.97 -15.01 -4.48
C SER A 55 -1.97 -14.30 -3.56
N SER A 56 -2.00 -12.98 -3.56
CA SER A 56 -1.17 -12.17 -2.69
C SER A 56 -2.00 -11.08 -2.03
N HIS A 57 -1.71 -10.81 -0.76
CA HIS A 57 -2.27 -9.71 0.00
C HIS A 57 -1.14 -8.77 0.43
N MET A 58 -1.37 -7.47 0.43
CA MET A 58 -0.46 -6.50 1.02
C MET A 58 -1.05 -5.95 2.31
N GLU A 59 -0.38 -6.24 3.42
CA GLU A 59 -0.72 -5.69 4.72
C GLU A 59 0.20 -4.50 5.03
N MET A 60 -0.36 -3.32 5.23
CA MET A 60 0.42 -2.17 5.71
C MET A 60 0.78 -2.36 7.19
N MET A 61 1.88 -1.76 7.62
CA MET A 61 2.43 -1.91 8.97
C MET A 61 1.43 -1.61 10.10
N GLY A 62 0.43 -0.77 9.87
CA GLY A 62 -0.64 -0.43 10.79
C GLY A 62 -2.01 -0.98 10.39
N GLY A 63 -2.11 -1.77 9.33
CA GLY A 63 -3.39 -2.30 8.81
C GLY A 63 -4.22 -1.26 8.04
N GLU A 64 -3.69 -0.07 7.82
CA GLU A 64 -4.34 1.02 7.14
C GLU A 64 -4.36 0.83 5.61
N PHE A 65 -5.23 1.58 4.92
CA PHE A 65 -5.18 1.73 3.47
C PHE A 65 -4.14 2.78 3.08
N CYS A 66 -3.32 2.48 2.08
CA CYS A 66 -2.42 3.44 1.47
C CYS A 66 -2.46 3.37 -0.06
N GLY A 67 -2.97 4.42 -0.71
CA GLY A 67 -3.09 4.50 -2.17
C GLY A 67 -1.75 4.40 -2.90
N ASN A 68 -0.69 5.04 -2.37
CA ASN A 68 0.65 4.98 -2.96
C ASN A 68 1.25 3.57 -2.86
N ALA A 69 1.10 2.89 -1.71
CA ALA A 69 1.52 1.50 -1.57
C ALA A 69 0.71 0.58 -2.48
N THR A 70 -0.61 0.77 -2.56
CA THR A 70 -1.51 -0.04 -3.40
C THR A 70 -1.13 0.03 -4.88
N ARG A 71 -0.94 1.23 -5.45
CA ARG A 71 -0.55 1.38 -6.85
C ARG A 71 0.85 0.83 -7.14
N SER A 72 1.77 0.93 -6.17
CA SER A 72 3.12 0.36 -6.28
C SER A 72 3.10 -1.16 -6.19
N PHE A 73 2.25 -1.72 -5.33
CA PHE A 73 2.04 -3.16 -5.22
C PHE A 73 1.49 -3.75 -6.52
N GLY A 74 0.47 -3.14 -7.11
CA GLY A 74 -0.06 -3.54 -8.41
C GLY A 74 1.00 -3.48 -9.53
N TYR A 75 1.85 -2.46 -9.52
CA TYR A 75 2.97 -2.35 -10.46
C TYR A 75 3.96 -3.52 -10.29
N LEU A 76 4.31 -3.90 -9.06
CA LEU A 76 5.21 -5.02 -8.76
C LEU A 76 4.58 -6.36 -9.17
N LEU A 77 3.33 -6.62 -8.78
CA LEU A 77 2.63 -7.86 -9.14
C LEU A 77 2.50 -8.03 -10.65
N GLY A 78 2.15 -6.98 -11.36
CA GLY A 78 2.03 -7.02 -12.80
C GLY A 78 3.35 -7.32 -13.51
N LYS A 79 4.50 -6.94 -12.93
CA LYS A 79 5.83 -7.35 -13.44
C LYS A 79 6.12 -8.82 -13.24
N GLU A 80 5.60 -9.43 -12.17
CA GLU A 80 5.76 -10.85 -11.89
C GLU A 80 4.90 -11.73 -12.80
N GLN A 81 3.78 -11.18 -13.32
CA GLN A 81 2.90 -11.87 -14.24
C GLN A 81 3.47 -11.79 -15.67
N GLU A 82 4.02 -12.90 -16.14
CA GLU A 82 4.59 -13.01 -17.48
C GLU A 82 3.53 -12.83 -18.57
N SER A 83 3.39 -11.62 -19.10
CA SER A 83 2.86 -11.40 -20.44
C SER A 83 3.84 -10.50 -21.17
N LYS A 84 4.59 -11.10 -22.10
CA LYS A 84 5.72 -10.45 -22.77
C LYS A 84 5.36 -9.26 -23.68
N ASP A 85 4.07 -9.00 -23.92
CA ASP A 85 3.63 -8.07 -24.97
C ASP A 85 2.68 -6.96 -24.51
N ALA A 86 2.35 -6.84 -23.22
CA ALA A 86 1.46 -5.79 -22.76
C ALA A 86 2.20 -4.75 -21.91
N TYR A 87 2.48 -3.60 -22.50
CA TYR A 87 3.00 -2.44 -21.78
C TYR A 87 1.99 -1.89 -20.76
N LYS A 88 0.71 -2.13 -20.98
CA LYS A 88 -0.40 -1.71 -20.11
C LYS A 88 -1.16 -2.91 -19.61
N LYS A 89 -1.44 -2.90 -18.30
CA LYS A 89 -2.20 -3.97 -17.63
C LYS A 89 -3.11 -3.39 -16.58
N THR A 90 -4.21 -4.12 -16.31
CA THR A 90 -4.97 -3.95 -15.08
C THR A 90 -4.66 -5.12 -14.16
N VAL A 91 -4.22 -4.82 -12.95
CA VAL A 91 -3.87 -5.79 -11.92
C VAL A 91 -4.81 -5.62 -10.75
N THR A 92 -5.57 -6.66 -10.43
CA THR A 92 -6.44 -6.64 -9.24
C THR A 92 -5.62 -7.03 -8.02
N VAL A 93 -5.67 -6.19 -6.99
CA VAL A 93 -4.90 -6.34 -5.75
C VAL A 93 -5.82 -6.45 -4.54
N ASP A 94 -5.35 -7.18 -3.54
CA ASP A 94 -5.94 -7.29 -2.21
C ASP A 94 -5.02 -6.60 -1.21
N VAL A 95 -5.55 -5.63 -0.45
CA VAL A 95 -4.75 -4.76 0.41
C VAL A 95 -5.47 -4.44 1.72
N SER A 96 -4.70 -4.20 2.77
CA SER A 96 -5.24 -3.74 4.07
C SER A 96 -6.03 -2.45 3.94
N GLY A 97 -7.00 -2.25 4.82
CA GLY A 97 -7.84 -1.05 4.86
C GLY A 97 -8.82 -0.91 3.68
N SER A 98 -9.00 -1.97 2.88
CA SER A 98 -10.03 -2.06 1.86
C SER A 98 -10.77 -3.38 2.00
N SER A 99 -12.10 -3.33 2.09
CA SER A 99 -12.96 -4.52 2.16
C SER A 99 -13.11 -5.21 0.79
N GLU A 100 -12.76 -4.50 -0.29
CA GLU A 100 -12.87 -4.99 -1.65
C GLU A 100 -11.50 -4.99 -2.32
N LYS A 101 -11.31 -5.91 -3.27
CA LYS A 101 -10.14 -5.89 -4.14
C LYS A 101 -10.20 -4.68 -5.06
N LEU A 102 -9.05 -4.09 -5.31
CA LEU A 102 -8.92 -2.85 -6.09
C LEU A 102 -8.17 -3.11 -7.39
N ASP A 103 -8.56 -2.40 -8.43
CA ASP A 103 -7.87 -2.44 -9.71
C ASP A 103 -6.77 -1.38 -9.77
N VAL A 104 -5.60 -1.80 -10.25
CA VAL A 104 -4.45 -0.96 -10.52
C VAL A 104 -4.15 -1.01 -12.01
N GLU A 105 -4.32 0.12 -12.69
CA GLU A 105 -3.88 0.29 -14.07
C GLU A 105 -2.38 0.60 -14.09
N VAL A 106 -1.62 -0.20 -14.82
CA VAL A 106 -0.15 -0.06 -14.91
C VAL A 106 0.25 0.20 -16.35
N ASP A 107 1.13 1.18 -16.54
CA ASP A 107 1.79 1.47 -17.81
C ASP A 107 3.30 1.37 -17.62
N TYR A 108 3.89 0.29 -18.13
CA TYR A 108 5.33 0.04 -17.99
C TYR A 108 6.18 0.85 -18.95
N GLU A 109 5.64 1.34 -20.05
CA GLU A 109 6.33 2.24 -20.97
C GLU A 109 6.48 3.63 -20.37
N ALA A 110 5.38 4.15 -19.79
CA ALA A 110 5.38 5.43 -19.09
C ALA A 110 5.97 5.35 -17.68
N GLY A 111 6.12 4.15 -17.10
CA GLY A 111 6.54 3.95 -15.72
C GLY A 111 5.53 4.45 -14.69
N THR A 112 4.23 4.36 -14.99
CA THR A 112 3.16 4.89 -14.16
C THR A 112 2.19 3.81 -13.68
N SER A 113 1.52 4.09 -12.56
CA SER A 113 0.40 3.28 -12.08
C SER A 113 -0.68 4.15 -11.45
N LYS A 114 -1.93 3.72 -11.59
CA LYS A 114 -3.12 4.38 -11.08
C LYS A 114 -4.00 3.35 -10.40
N THR A 115 -4.39 3.59 -9.16
CA THR A 115 -5.26 2.71 -8.41
C THR A 115 -6.67 3.28 -8.28
N MET A 116 -7.66 2.39 -8.30
CA MET A 116 -8.98 2.70 -7.78
C MET A 116 -8.87 2.94 -6.27
N MET A 117 -9.53 3.96 -5.78
CA MET A 117 -9.57 4.26 -4.35
C MET A 117 -10.84 3.66 -3.75
N PRO A 118 -10.81 3.16 -2.50
CA PRO A 118 -12.03 2.81 -1.80
C PRO A 118 -12.92 4.05 -1.66
N LEU A 119 -14.24 3.84 -1.66
CA LEU A 119 -15.19 4.92 -1.40
C LEU A 119 -15.22 5.22 0.10
N PRO A 120 -15.39 6.49 0.49
CA PRO A 120 -15.58 6.82 1.89
C PRO A 120 -16.91 6.26 2.42
N GLU A 121 -16.92 5.80 3.66
CA GLU A 121 -18.16 5.38 4.32
C GLU A 121 -19.08 6.55 4.61
N LYS A 122 -18.49 7.68 5.02
CA LYS A 122 -19.19 8.93 5.31
C LYS A 122 -18.26 10.13 5.28
N ILE A 123 -18.86 11.31 5.19
CA ILE A 123 -18.19 12.59 5.42
C ILE A 123 -18.94 13.25 6.57
N GLU A 124 -18.22 13.66 7.60
CA GLU A 124 -18.76 14.33 8.78
C GLU A 124 -17.87 15.49 9.21
N GLU A 125 -18.38 16.37 10.07
CA GLU A 125 -17.56 17.41 10.67
C GLU A 125 -16.98 16.93 12.00
N VAL A 126 -15.73 17.27 12.25
CA VAL A 126 -15.04 17.02 13.51
C VAL A 126 -14.63 18.34 14.16
N GLU A 127 -15.01 18.51 15.42
CA GLU A 127 -14.58 19.64 16.25
C GLU A 127 -13.19 19.38 16.81
N THR A 128 -12.28 20.33 16.59
CA THR A 128 -10.95 20.31 17.20
C THR A 128 -10.85 21.39 18.26
N ALA A 129 -10.27 21.07 19.43
CA ALA A 129 -10.17 21.99 20.54
C ALA A 129 -9.36 23.26 20.22
N GLN A 130 -8.48 23.22 19.24
CA GLN A 130 -7.53 24.29 18.91
C GLN A 130 -7.84 25.01 17.60
N TYR A 131 -8.47 24.33 16.63
CA TYR A 131 -8.57 24.84 15.25
C TYR A 131 -10.00 24.94 14.72
N GLY A 132 -11.03 24.61 15.52
CA GLY A 132 -12.43 24.65 15.12
C GLY A 132 -12.89 23.40 14.39
N SER A 133 -13.94 23.57 13.57
CA SER A 133 -14.59 22.47 12.83
C SER A 133 -13.96 22.25 11.47
N TYR A 134 -13.71 20.98 11.14
CA TYR A 134 -13.15 20.54 9.87
C TYR A 134 -13.91 19.35 9.29
N PRO A 135 -14.00 19.23 7.95
CA PRO A 135 -14.53 18.04 7.33
C PRO A 135 -13.61 16.84 7.62
N MET A 136 -14.22 15.73 8.00
CA MET A 136 -13.54 14.44 8.15
C MET A 136 -14.13 13.42 7.19
N VAL A 137 -13.28 12.83 6.36
CA VAL A 137 -13.63 11.74 5.45
C VAL A 137 -13.27 10.42 6.14
N VAL A 138 -14.27 9.58 6.35
CA VAL A 138 -14.14 8.30 7.06
C VAL A 138 -14.04 7.17 6.04
N PHE A 139 -12.98 6.41 6.10
CA PHE A 139 -12.76 5.16 5.37
C PHE A 139 -12.64 3.99 6.34
N ASP A 140 -12.78 2.77 5.83
CA ASP A 140 -12.43 1.58 6.60
C ASP A 140 -10.92 1.61 6.93
N GLY A 141 -10.60 1.64 8.22
CA GLY A 141 -9.22 1.62 8.71
C GLY A 141 -8.48 2.95 8.80
N ILE A 142 -8.96 4.05 8.18
CA ILE A 142 -8.31 5.36 8.28
C ILE A 142 -9.29 6.53 8.09
N ASN A 143 -9.10 7.60 8.86
CA ASN A 143 -9.85 8.84 8.70
C ASN A 143 -8.94 9.97 8.25
N HIS A 144 -9.45 10.82 7.36
CA HIS A 144 -8.75 12.02 6.91
C HIS A 144 -9.51 13.28 7.32
N VAL A 145 -8.85 14.16 8.04
CA VAL A 145 -9.34 15.52 8.32
C VAL A 145 -8.76 16.44 7.25
N ILE A 146 -9.62 17.25 6.63
CA ILE A 146 -9.27 18.09 5.47
C ILE A 146 -9.36 19.56 5.83
#